data_d407de8f1af1ea3d3ad66ebd14125692
#
_entry.id   d407de8f1af1ea3d3ad66ebd14125692
#
_cell.length_a   1.000
_cell.length_b   1.000
_cell.length_c   1.000
_cell.angle_alpha   90.00
_cell.angle_beta   90.00
_cell.angle_gamma   90.00
#
_symmetry.space_group_name_H-M   'P 1'
#
loop_
_entity.id
_entity.type
_entity.pdbx_description
1 polymer ?
#
loop_
_entity_poly.entity_id
_entity_poly.type
_entity_poly.pdbx_seq_one_letter_code
_entity_poly.pdbx_strand_id
1 'polypeptide(L)'
;MYNSFKLGKIDLITTNNIGIENYIGTIGYNKAETNGREFDFLAINTQNQVLANKEVRQAISRAINRESIISQVYGGKYRTQDYFLDYGNWLQGDKADTSYNTDTAIQILEDNGWEYKYNRWQQYINYSTKIINFKLVVQASNETRVAIADIIKSNLEEAGIKVTLVKATDNQYQSYLDNRNYDMILTGVTLSLSPNLETFFGDGNLANFSNEELNSIMNEVKNITKEDLLKEKYTRIRQIYNDEIPYIGLFSNYYEVASNWTLKGSIPANWYNIFINIDNWYKNWLENYEKIS
;
A
#
# COMPACT_ATOMS: atom_id res chain seq x y z
N MET A 1 -14.25 -21.87 -9.13
CA MET A 1 -14.19 -20.83 -10.17
C MET A 1 -13.09 -21.14 -11.20
N TYR A 2 -11.80 -21.17 -10.86
CA TYR A 2 -10.68 -21.39 -11.81
C TYR A 2 -10.79 -22.68 -12.65
N ASN A 3 -11.09 -23.82 -12.02
CA ASN A 3 -11.27 -25.09 -12.75
C ASN A 3 -12.41 -25.05 -13.77
N SER A 4 -13.50 -24.31 -13.46
CA SER A 4 -14.63 -24.14 -14.40
C SER A 4 -14.22 -23.25 -15.59
N PHE A 5 -13.41 -22.22 -15.35
CA PHE A 5 -12.85 -21.38 -16.40
C PHE A 5 -11.90 -22.19 -17.30
N LYS A 6 -10.97 -22.94 -16.70
CA LYS A 6 -10.05 -23.84 -17.41
C LYS A 6 -10.77 -24.85 -18.31
N LEU A 7 -11.90 -25.34 -17.87
CA LEU A 7 -12.74 -26.29 -18.63
C LEU A 7 -13.70 -25.61 -19.61
N GLY A 8 -13.64 -24.28 -19.76
CA GLY A 8 -14.54 -23.53 -20.65
C GLY A 8 -16.00 -23.50 -20.23
N LYS A 9 -16.32 -23.83 -18.96
CA LYS A 9 -17.69 -23.80 -18.41
C LYS A 9 -18.15 -22.40 -18.03
N ILE A 10 -17.22 -21.50 -17.81
CA ILE A 10 -17.45 -20.06 -17.60
C ILE A 10 -16.50 -19.27 -18.49
N ASP A 11 -16.93 -18.14 -18.99
CA ASP A 11 -16.24 -17.38 -20.02
C ASP A 11 -15.42 -16.21 -19.48
N LEU A 12 -15.71 -15.79 -18.25
CA LEU A 12 -15.09 -14.63 -17.62
C LEU A 12 -14.83 -14.91 -16.15
N ILE A 13 -13.67 -14.52 -15.68
CA ILE A 13 -13.34 -14.50 -14.25
C ILE A 13 -12.63 -13.21 -13.90
N THR A 14 -12.75 -12.80 -12.65
CA THR A 14 -11.94 -11.75 -12.05
C THR A 14 -11.14 -12.30 -10.89
N THR A 15 -9.93 -11.84 -10.73
CA THR A 15 -9.05 -12.31 -9.66
C THR A 15 -7.95 -11.32 -9.30
N ASN A 16 -7.50 -11.36 -8.06
CA ASN A 16 -6.24 -10.78 -7.59
C ASN A 16 -5.17 -11.86 -7.34
N ASN A 17 -5.43 -13.11 -7.76
CA ASN A 17 -4.49 -14.20 -7.58
C ASN A 17 -3.30 -14.06 -8.53
N ILE A 18 -2.12 -13.85 -7.98
CA ILE A 18 -0.87 -13.72 -8.73
C ILE A 18 -0.46 -15.00 -9.49
N GLY A 19 -1.00 -16.16 -9.11
CA GLY A 19 -0.75 -17.45 -9.74
C GLY A 19 -1.82 -17.90 -10.73
N ILE A 20 -2.64 -16.97 -11.26
CA ILE A 20 -3.77 -17.30 -12.14
C ILE A 20 -3.34 -18.12 -13.37
N GLU A 21 -2.14 -17.92 -13.88
CA GLU A 21 -1.60 -18.63 -15.06
C GLU A 21 -1.60 -20.16 -14.87
N ASN A 22 -1.49 -20.63 -13.63
CA ASN A 22 -1.55 -22.08 -13.32
C ASN A 22 -2.93 -22.68 -13.51
N TYR A 23 -3.96 -21.84 -13.55
CA TYR A 23 -5.37 -22.24 -13.66
C TYR A 23 -5.99 -21.93 -15.01
N ILE A 24 -5.24 -21.33 -15.91
CA ILE A 24 -5.69 -20.96 -17.24
C ILE A 24 -5.33 -22.11 -18.17
N GLY A 25 -6.32 -22.67 -18.87
CA GLY A 25 -6.15 -23.82 -19.75
C GLY A 25 -5.32 -23.49 -20.99
N THR A 26 -4.96 -24.56 -21.73
CA THR A 26 -4.21 -24.50 -22.99
C THR A 26 -4.99 -23.90 -24.16
N ILE A 27 -6.32 -23.72 -24.03
CA ILE A 27 -7.20 -23.21 -25.11
C ILE A 27 -6.94 -21.73 -25.42
N GLY A 28 -6.25 -21.03 -24.53
CA GLY A 28 -6.00 -19.60 -24.65
C GLY A 28 -7.08 -18.74 -23.96
N TYR A 29 -6.66 -17.54 -23.61
CA TYR A 29 -7.47 -16.57 -22.91
C TYR A 29 -7.00 -15.16 -23.25
N ASN A 30 -7.88 -14.20 -23.09
CA ASN A 30 -7.54 -12.79 -23.09
C ASN A 30 -7.43 -12.30 -21.65
N LYS A 31 -6.51 -11.41 -21.39
CA LYS A 31 -6.23 -10.84 -20.08
C LYS A 31 -6.29 -9.33 -20.18
N ALA A 32 -7.00 -8.72 -19.24
CA ALA A 32 -6.96 -7.29 -19.02
C ALA A 32 -6.70 -7.02 -17.53
N GLU A 33 -5.92 -5.99 -17.24
CA GLU A 33 -5.58 -5.61 -15.86
C GLU A 33 -6.20 -4.26 -15.51
N THR A 34 -6.66 -4.14 -14.29
CA THR A 34 -7.09 -2.88 -13.68
C THR A 34 -6.49 -2.73 -12.30
N ASN A 35 -6.47 -1.51 -11.81
CA ASN A 35 -5.96 -1.22 -10.48
C ASN A 35 -6.90 -1.79 -9.42
N GLY A 36 -6.36 -2.58 -8.50
CA GLY A 36 -7.04 -3.02 -7.30
C GLY A 36 -6.99 -1.95 -6.21
N ARG A 37 -7.70 -2.20 -5.12
CA ARG A 37 -7.84 -1.30 -3.98
C ARG A 37 -7.34 -1.88 -2.67
N GLU A 38 -6.78 -3.09 -2.69
CA GLU A 38 -6.08 -3.61 -1.53
C GLU A 38 -4.78 -2.84 -1.37
N PHE A 39 -4.63 -2.13 -0.27
CA PHE A 39 -3.54 -1.23 -0.01
C PHE A 39 -2.84 -1.62 1.28
N ASP A 40 -1.56 -1.96 1.20
CA ASP A 40 -0.71 -2.26 2.34
C ASP A 40 0.19 -1.08 2.70
N PHE A 41 0.33 -0.85 3.99
CA PHE A 41 1.10 0.27 4.54
C PHE A 41 1.66 -0.03 5.94
N LEU A 42 2.64 0.76 6.34
CA LEU A 42 3.07 0.85 7.74
C LEU A 42 2.36 2.04 8.40
N ALA A 43 1.68 1.81 9.52
CA ALA A 43 1.29 2.89 10.41
C ALA A 43 2.42 3.12 11.43
N ILE A 44 2.79 4.38 11.61
CA ILE A 44 3.88 4.81 12.49
C ILE A 44 3.28 5.51 13.70
N ASN A 45 3.55 5.01 14.89
CA ASN A 45 3.04 5.63 16.11
C ASN A 45 3.79 6.94 16.41
N THR A 46 3.19 8.07 16.08
CA THR A 46 3.78 9.40 16.26
C THR A 46 3.88 9.84 17.72
N GLN A 47 3.30 9.10 18.66
CA GLN A 47 3.49 9.30 20.11
C GLN A 47 4.79 8.69 20.65
N ASN A 48 5.48 7.84 19.88
CA ASN A 48 6.82 7.41 20.24
C ASN A 48 7.79 8.60 20.18
N GLN A 49 8.60 8.79 21.20
CA GLN A 49 9.47 9.96 21.34
C GLN A 49 10.49 10.15 20.20
N VAL A 50 10.90 9.06 19.55
CA VAL A 50 11.82 9.10 18.40
C VAL A 50 11.04 9.29 17.11
N LEU A 51 9.91 8.57 16.95
CA LEU A 51 9.03 8.65 15.78
C LEU A 51 8.15 9.91 15.76
N ALA A 52 8.09 10.69 16.83
CA ALA A 52 7.52 12.04 16.83
C ALA A 52 8.29 12.98 15.88
N ASN A 53 9.59 12.71 15.67
CA ASN A 53 10.42 13.45 14.72
C ASN A 53 10.10 12.99 13.28
N LYS A 54 9.61 13.92 12.46
CA LYS A 54 9.21 13.60 11.07
C LYS A 54 10.40 13.19 10.19
N GLU A 55 11.59 13.72 10.44
CA GLU A 55 12.78 13.39 9.66
C GLU A 55 13.19 11.92 9.88
N VAL A 56 12.97 11.37 11.08
CA VAL A 56 13.13 9.93 11.32
C VAL A 56 12.14 9.13 10.49
N ARG A 57 10.88 9.56 10.40
CA ARG A 57 9.85 8.89 9.57
C ARG A 57 10.18 8.99 8.08
N GLN A 58 10.70 10.14 7.64
CA GLN A 58 11.19 10.34 6.27
C GLN A 58 12.37 9.41 5.95
N ALA A 59 13.35 9.29 6.86
CA ALA A 59 14.45 8.35 6.71
C ALA A 59 13.99 6.91 6.62
N ILE A 60 13.03 6.47 7.45
CA ILE A 60 12.41 5.14 7.37
C ILE A 60 11.76 4.94 6.00
N SER A 61 11.01 5.93 5.48
CA SER A 61 10.36 5.84 4.18
C SER A 61 11.35 5.67 3.02
N ARG A 62 12.50 6.37 3.08
CA ARG A 62 13.57 6.28 2.07
C ARG A 62 14.38 5.00 2.16
N ALA A 63 14.44 4.37 3.33
CA ALA A 63 15.15 3.11 3.52
C ALA A 63 14.37 1.87 3.08
N ILE A 64 13.07 1.96 2.73
CA ILE A 64 12.25 0.81 2.32
C ILE A 64 12.22 0.66 0.80
N ASN A 65 12.74 -0.45 0.30
CA ASN A 65 12.74 -0.80 -1.12
C ASN A 65 11.42 -1.49 -1.53
N ARG A 66 10.41 -0.68 -1.86
CA ARG A 66 9.07 -1.15 -2.24
C ARG A 66 9.07 -2.01 -3.48
N GLU A 67 9.89 -1.66 -4.48
CA GLU A 67 9.99 -2.41 -5.73
C GLU A 67 10.60 -3.80 -5.53
N SER A 68 11.62 -3.89 -4.67
CA SER A 68 12.21 -5.17 -4.30
C SER A 68 11.19 -6.07 -3.58
N ILE A 69 10.38 -5.52 -2.67
CA ILE A 69 9.30 -6.24 -2.00
C ILE A 69 8.30 -6.77 -3.04
N ILE A 70 7.83 -5.93 -3.95
CA ILE A 70 6.88 -6.31 -5.01
C ILE A 70 7.45 -7.43 -5.88
N SER A 71 8.73 -7.31 -6.28
CA SER A 71 9.39 -8.32 -7.09
C SER A 71 9.50 -9.67 -6.37
N GLN A 72 9.95 -9.68 -5.11
CA GLN A 72 10.22 -10.90 -4.36
C GLN A 72 8.95 -11.60 -3.86
N VAL A 73 7.95 -10.83 -3.43
CA VAL A 73 6.75 -11.39 -2.78
C VAL A 73 5.61 -11.58 -3.77
N TYR A 74 5.49 -10.68 -4.73
CA TYR A 74 4.34 -10.66 -5.66
C TYR A 74 4.72 -10.93 -7.12
N GLY A 75 5.98 -11.27 -7.41
CA GLY A 75 6.44 -11.53 -8.78
C GLY A 75 6.23 -10.35 -9.73
N GLY A 76 6.25 -9.11 -9.21
CA GLY A 76 6.02 -7.90 -9.98
C GLY A 76 4.55 -7.56 -10.26
N LYS A 77 3.59 -8.33 -9.72
CA LYS A 77 2.15 -8.16 -9.99
C LYS A 77 1.43 -7.21 -9.03
N TYR A 78 2.16 -6.37 -8.37
CA TYR A 78 1.66 -5.27 -7.54
C TYR A 78 2.34 -3.98 -8.00
N ARG A 79 1.81 -2.84 -7.60
CA ARG A 79 2.44 -1.54 -7.88
C ARG A 79 2.71 -0.80 -6.59
N THR A 80 3.70 0.06 -6.60
CA THR A 80 3.94 1.00 -5.51
C THR A 80 2.75 1.96 -5.39
N GLN A 81 2.29 2.15 -4.17
CA GLN A 81 1.29 3.15 -3.83
C GLN A 81 1.64 3.77 -2.48
N ASP A 82 1.72 5.07 -2.45
CA ASP A 82 2.19 5.84 -1.31
C ASP A 82 1.07 6.60 -0.57
N TYR A 83 -0.18 6.55 -1.09
CA TYR A 83 -1.28 7.34 -0.55
C TYR A 83 -2.61 6.60 -0.57
N PHE A 84 -3.56 7.07 0.24
CA PHE A 84 -4.81 6.40 0.62
C PHE A 84 -5.97 6.60 -0.35
N LEU A 85 -5.78 7.34 -1.41
CA LEU A 85 -6.79 7.48 -2.46
C LEU A 85 -6.58 6.44 -3.54
N ASP A 86 -7.67 6.05 -4.18
CA ASP A 86 -7.66 5.11 -5.28
C ASP A 86 -6.71 5.59 -6.40
N TYR A 87 -6.07 4.66 -7.05
CA TYR A 87 -5.06 4.99 -8.05
C TYR A 87 -5.64 5.80 -9.21
N GLY A 88 -4.97 6.88 -9.55
CA GLY A 88 -5.44 7.80 -10.59
C GLY A 88 -6.58 8.72 -10.13
N ASN A 89 -6.92 8.71 -8.85
CA ASN A 89 -7.91 9.64 -8.30
C ASN A 89 -7.48 11.09 -8.54
N TRP A 90 -8.39 11.90 -9.05
CA TRP A 90 -8.14 13.31 -9.41
C TRP A 90 -7.81 14.23 -8.21
N LEU A 91 -8.05 13.73 -6.98
CA LEU A 91 -7.74 14.42 -5.72
C LEU A 91 -6.39 14.00 -5.11
N GLN A 92 -5.61 13.13 -5.78
CA GLN A 92 -4.37 12.59 -5.19
C GLN A 92 -3.30 13.65 -4.84
N GLY A 93 -3.28 14.78 -5.55
CA GLY A 93 -2.19 15.76 -5.43
C GLY A 93 -0.83 15.22 -5.88
N ASP A 94 0.22 15.99 -5.62
CA ASP A 94 1.58 15.65 -6.03
C ASP A 94 2.21 14.62 -5.10
N LYS A 95 2.91 13.64 -5.67
CA LYS A 95 3.64 12.64 -4.90
C LYS A 95 4.90 13.24 -4.26
N ALA A 96 5.20 12.81 -3.03
CA ALA A 96 6.54 12.97 -2.50
C ALA A 96 7.52 12.03 -3.20
N ASP A 97 8.79 12.39 -3.20
CA ASP A 97 9.84 11.44 -3.57
C ASP A 97 10.05 10.43 -2.42
N THR A 98 9.48 9.26 -2.62
CA THR A 98 9.59 8.10 -1.70
C THR A 98 10.47 6.99 -2.30
N SER A 99 11.27 7.31 -3.33
CA SER A 99 12.18 6.35 -3.95
C SER A 99 13.19 5.80 -2.92
N TYR A 100 13.47 4.51 -3.02
CA TYR A 100 14.43 3.86 -2.15
C TYR A 100 15.83 4.44 -2.36
N ASN A 101 16.43 4.88 -1.27
CA ASN A 101 17.81 5.34 -1.26
C ASN A 101 18.34 5.32 0.17
N THR A 102 19.17 4.34 0.48
CA THR A 102 19.77 4.14 1.82
C THR A 102 20.69 5.29 2.19
N ASP A 103 21.50 5.82 1.25
CA ASP A 103 22.40 6.93 1.53
C ASP A 103 21.61 8.20 1.89
N THR A 104 20.50 8.46 1.18
CA THR A 104 19.61 9.57 1.52
C THR A 104 18.97 9.38 2.90
N ALA A 105 18.58 8.15 3.26
CA ALA A 105 18.01 7.86 4.58
C ALA A 105 19.04 8.14 5.70
N ILE A 106 20.28 7.72 5.49
CA ILE A 106 21.41 8.00 6.40
C ILE A 106 21.65 9.50 6.52
N GLN A 107 21.75 10.20 5.38
CA GLN A 107 21.99 11.65 5.35
C GLN A 107 20.89 12.43 6.09
N ILE A 108 19.61 12.05 5.92
CA ILE A 108 18.50 12.68 6.66
C ILE A 108 18.71 12.54 8.17
N LEU A 109 19.15 11.39 8.66
CA LEU A 109 19.40 11.20 10.09
C LEU A 109 20.58 12.04 10.56
N GLU A 110 21.70 12.07 9.81
CA GLU A 110 22.88 12.85 10.15
C GLU A 110 22.59 14.36 10.18
N ASP A 111 21.90 14.88 9.16
CA ASP A 111 21.54 16.30 9.06
C ASP A 111 20.63 16.75 10.21
N ASN A 112 19.91 15.81 10.83
CA ASN A 112 19.02 16.06 11.97
C ASN A 112 19.64 15.66 13.31
N GLY A 113 20.99 15.56 13.36
CA GLY A 113 21.75 15.42 14.58
C GLY A 113 21.79 14.02 15.18
N TRP A 114 21.38 12.99 14.41
CA TRP A 114 21.60 11.61 14.80
C TRP A 114 23.02 11.19 14.47
N GLU A 115 23.66 10.48 15.39
CA GLU A 115 25.02 9.97 15.23
C GLU A 115 25.01 8.44 15.24
N TYR A 116 25.67 7.84 14.24
CA TYR A 116 25.86 6.40 14.21
C TYR A 116 27.07 5.98 15.03
N LYS A 117 26.84 5.48 16.25
CA LYS A 117 27.87 5.03 17.18
C LYS A 117 27.48 3.71 17.83
N TYR A 118 28.44 2.84 18.08
CA TYR A 118 28.23 1.55 18.73
C TYR A 118 27.19 0.69 17.99
N ASN A 119 27.25 0.70 16.66
CA ASN A 119 26.34 -0.04 15.76
C ASN A 119 24.85 0.32 15.94
N ARG A 120 24.56 1.60 16.22
CA ARG A 120 23.19 2.15 16.37
C ARG A 120 23.16 3.64 16.15
N TRP A 121 22.05 4.15 15.69
CA TRP A 121 21.74 5.57 15.66
C TRP A 121 21.36 6.06 17.06
N GLN A 122 21.92 7.14 17.50
CA GLN A 122 21.63 7.77 18.77
C GLN A 122 21.69 9.29 18.70
N GLN A 123 20.91 9.95 19.57
CA GLN A 123 20.90 11.40 19.71
C GLN A 123 20.68 11.77 21.18
N TYR A 124 21.32 12.80 21.66
CA TYR A 124 21.10 13.32 23.01
C TYR A 124 20.01 14.38 22.98
N ILE A 125 18.82 14.05 23.50
CA ILE A 125 17.63 14.91 23.49
C ILE A 125 17.06 14.96 24.92
N ASN A 126 16.75 16.16 25.39
CA ASN A 126 16.10 16.36 26.69
C ASN A 126 16.79 15.60 27.83
N TYR A 127 18.08 15.79 27.96
CA TYR A 127 18.92 15.19 29.01
C TYR A 127 18.98 13.66 28.99
N SER A 128 18.63 13.03 27.88
CA SER A 128 18.72 11.57 27.72
C SER A 128 19.18 11.17 26.32
N THR A 129 19.92 10.05 26.25
CA THR A 129 20.27 9.47 24.96
C THR A 129 19.08 8.69 24.42
N LYS A 130 18.57 9.11 23.26
CA LYS A 130 17.59 8.38 22.47
C LYS A 130 18.30 7.47 21.48
N ILE A 131 17.74 6.31 21.25
CA ILE A 131 18.29 5.29 20.35
C ILE A 131 17.19 4.90 19.36
N ILE A 132 17.56 4.79 18.09
CA ILE A 132 16.69 4.25 17.06
C ILE A 132 16.69 2.71 17.16
N ASN A 133 15.62 2.19 17.73
CA ASN A 133 15.30 0.76 17.78
C ASN A 133 13.78 0.63 17.88
N PHE A 134 13.15 0.14 16.82
CA PHE A 134 11.70 0.12 16.69
C PHE A 134 11.13 -1.29 16.73
N LYS A 135 9.98 -1.42 17.37
CA LYS A 135 9.14 -2.61 17.33
C LYS A 135 8.22 -2.54 16.09
N LEU A 136 8.46 -3.44 15.13
CA LEU A 136 7.58 -3.66 13.97
C LEU A 136 6.66 -4.85 14.25
N VAL A 137 5.36 -4.61 14.27
CA VAL A 137 4.36 -5.65 14.51
C VAL A 137 3.75 -6.11 13.18
N VAL A 138 3.59 -7.42 13.03
CA VAL A 138 2.90 -8.07 11.91
C VAL A 138 2.05 -9.23 12.38
N GLN A 139 0.92 -9.49 11.72
CA GLN A 139 0.05 -10.63 12.00
C GLN A 139 0.71 -11.93 11.54
N ALA A 140 0.95 -12.88 12.46
CA ALA A 140 1.68 -14.12 12.18
C ALA A 140 0.93 -15.06 11.21
N SER A 141 -0.41 -15.04 11.22
CA SER A 141 -1.23 -15.86 10.30
C SER A 141 -1.22 -15.37 8.85
N ASN A 142 -0.74 -14.15 8.59
CA ASN A 142 -0.57 -13.62 7.25
C ASN A 142 0.89 -13.80 6.78
N GLU A 143 1.19 -14.97 6.23
CA GLU A 143 2.55 -15.35 5.80
C GLU A 143 3.14 -14.36 4.77
N THR A 144 2.30 -13.81 3.90
CA THR A 144 2.73 -12.81 2.91
C THR A 144 3.22 -11.54 3.60
N ARG A 145 2.45 -10.99 4.56
CA ARG A 145 2.89 -9.82 5.32
C ARG A 145 4.08 -10.11 6.23
N VAL A 146 4.22 -11.34 6.72
CA VAL A 146 5.41 -11.75 7.47
C VAL A 146 6.65 -11.67 6.59
N ALA A 147 6.61 -12.19 5.35
CA ALA A 147 7.71 -12.08 4.40
C ALA A 147 8.05 -10.62 4.06
N ILE A 148 7.04 -9.78 3.87
CA ILE A 148 7.20 -8.33 3.65
C ILE A 148 7.89 -7.68 4.85
N ALA A 149 7.46 -7.98 6.06
CA ALA A 149 8.02 -7.42 7.28
C ALA A 149 9.49 -7.84 7.50
N ASP A 150 9.85 -9.07 7.15
CA ASP A 150 11.25 -9.55 7.18
C ASP A 150 12.13 -8.76 6.18
N ILE A 151 11.62 -8.44 4.97
CA ILE A 151 12.34 -7.63 3.98
C ILE A 151 12.45 -6.17 4.46
N ILE A 152 11.37 -5.58 4.98
CA ILE A 152 11.39 -4.22 5.54
C ILE A 152 12.42 -4.12 6.68
N LYS A 153 12.45 -5.11 7.58
CA LYS A 153 13.45 -5.16 8.64
C LYS A 153 14.87 -5.16 8.06
N SER A 154 15.14 -6.00 7.06
CA SER A 154 16.45 -6.05 6.41
C SER A 154 16.84 -4.70 5.80
N ASN A 155 15.93 -4.06 5.06
CA ASN A 155 16.19 -2.76 4.45
C ASN A 155 16.48 -1.66 5.49
N LEU A 156 15.73 -1.62 6.57
CA LEU A 156 15.94 -0.66 7.65
C LEU A 156 17.29 -0.89 8.37
N GLU A 157 17.66 -2.16 8.57
CA GLU A 157 18.94 -2.52 9.21
C GLU A 157 20.15 -2.21 8.31
N GLU A 158 20.00 -2.21 6.98
CA GLU A 158 21.03 -1.72 6.04
C GLU A 158 21.31 -0.22 6.23
N ALA A 159 20.31 0.58 6.59
CA ALA A 159 20.46 1.98 6.97
C ALA A 159 20.87 2.17 8.46
N GLY A 160 21.18 1.09 9.18
CA GLY A 160 21.52 1.10 10.60
C GLY A 160 20.34 1.30 11.55
N ILE A 161 19.12 1.35 11.05
CA ILE A 161 17.88 1.47 11.82
C ILE A 161 17.52 0.10 12.39
N LYS A 162 17.67 -0.10 13.69
CA LYS A 162 17.38 -1.37 14.34
C LYS A 162 15.89 -1.64 14.43
N VAL A 163 15.50 -2.89 14.14
CA VAL A 163 14.10 -3.33 14.13
C VAL A 163 13.93 -4.65 14.90
N THR A 164 13.05 -4.63 15.89
CA THR A 164 12.56 -5.83 16.56
C THR A 164 11.24 -6.24 15.93
N LEU A 165 11.27 -7.33 15.14
CA LEU A 165 10.06 -7.86 14.50
C LEU A 165 9.25 -8.69 15.49
N VAL A 166 7.96 -8.37 15.63
CA VAL A 166 6.98 -9.10 16.45
C VAL A 166 5.93 -9.73 15.55
N LYS A 167 6.01 -11.05 15.39
CA LYS A 167 5.02 -11.87 14.69
C LYS A 167 3.91 -12.23 15.69
N ALA A 168 2.86 -11.43 15.73
CA ALA A 168 1.79 -11.51 16.73
C ALA A 168 0.69 -12.50 16.28
N THR A 169 0.16 -13.29 17.22
CA THR A 169 -1.07 -14.06 16.99
C THR A 169 -2.23 -13.13 16.68
N ASP A 170 -3.32 -13.63 16.10
CA ASP A 170 -4.46 -12.79 15.70
C ASP A 170 -5.02 -11.96 16.85
N ASN A 171 -5.19 -12.56 18.02
CA ASN A 171 -5.65 -11.84 19.22
C ASN A 171 -4.64 -10.79 19.71
N GLN A 172 -3.36 -11.11 19.68
CA GLN A 172 -2.32 -10.13 20.02
C GLN A 172 -2.26 -9.00 19.01
N TYR A 173 -2.36 -9.33 17.71
CA TYR A 173 -2.36 -8.34 16.64
C TYR A 173 -3.54 -7.37 16.78
N GLN A 174 -4.73 -7.89 17.04
CA GLN A 174 -5.90 -7.05 17.33
C GLN A 174 -5.68 -6.16 18.56
N SER A 175 -5.10 -6.71 19.63
CA SER A 175 -4.76 -5.92 20.82
C SER A 175 -3.74 -4.81 20.52
N TYR A 176 -2.77 -5.06 19.64
CA TYR A 176 -1.84 -4.03 19.19
C TYR A 176 -2.58 -2.91 18.41
N LEU A 177 -3.50 -3.28 17.54
CA LEU A 177 -4.31 -2.31 16.79
C LEU A 177 -5.20 -1.47 17.72
N ASP A 178 -5.85 -2.09 18.68
CA ASP A 178 -6.79 -1.42 19.60
C ASP A 178 -6.08 -0.46 20.56
N ASN A 179 -4.94 -0.88 21.10
CA ASN A 179 -4.20 -0.15 22.13
C ASN A 179 -3.07 0.72 21.58
N ARG A 180 -2.77 0.65 20.28
CA ARG A 180 -1.65 1.39 19.62
C ARG A 180 -0.28 1.12 20.28
N ASN A 181 -0.07 -0.08 20.88
CA ASN A 181 1.15 -0.44 21.59
C ASN A 181 2.27 -0.98 20.67
N TYR A 182 2.57 -0.24 19.63
CA TYR A 182 3.63 -0.52 18.67
C TYR A 182 4.40 0.77 18.35
N ASP A 183 5.58 0.62 17.77
CA ASP A 183 6.27 1.74 17.12
C ASP A 183 5.86 1.81 15.65
N MET A 184 5.85 0.66 14.98
CA MET A 184 5.33 0.50 13.62
C MET A 184 4.47 -0.76 13.53
N ILE A 185 3.42 -0.73 12.71
CA ILE A 185 2.60 -1.91 12.43
C ILE A 185 2.36 -2.04 10.92
N LEU A 186 2.61 -3.24 10.39
CA LEU A 186 2.29 -3.58 8.99
C LEU A 186 0.84 -4.05 8.90
N THR A 187 0.05 -3.34 8.13
CA THR A 187 -1.38 -3.61 7.94
C THR A 187 -1.82 -3.24 6.53
N GLY A 188 -3.10 -3.43 6.25
CA GLY A 188 -3.69 -3.04 4.97
C GLY A 188 -5.18 -2.85 5.07
N VAL A 189 -5.71 -2.14 4.10
CA VAL A 189 -7.15 -1.86 3.95
C VAL A 189 -7.57 -1.99 2.50
N THR A 190 -8.85 -2.18 2.27
CA THR A 190 -9.44 -1.92 0.96
C THR A 190 -9.80 -0.44 0.88
N LEU A 191 -9.16 0.30 -0.02
CA LEU A 191 -9.40 1.74 -0.19
C LEU A 191 -10.86 2.01 -0.53
N SER A 192 -11.40 3.08 0.04
CA SER A 192 -12.76 3.54 -0.25
C SER A 192 -12.87 4.13 -1.66
N LEU A 193 -14.06 4.02 -2.27
CA LEU A 193 -14.41 4.79 -3.47
C LEU A 193 -14.62 6.27 -3.17
N SER A 194 -15.06 6.56 -1.95
CA SER A 194 -15.15 7.93 -1.45
C SER A 194 -13.77 8.44 -1.08
N PRO A 195 -13.44 9.69 -1.36
CA PRO A 195 -12.18 10.30 -0.94
C PRO A 195 -12.12 10.60 0.56
N ASN A 196 -12.94 9.95 1.36
CA ASN A 196 -12.95 10.11 2.82
C ASN A 196 -11.67 9.54 3.46
N LEU A 197 -10.92 10.39 4.15
CA LEU A 197 -9.67 10.06 4.81
C LEU A 197 -9.79 9.92 6.34
N GLU A 198 -11.01 9.87 6.88
CA GLU A 198 -11.26 9.76 8.34
C GLU A 198 -10.58 8.54 8.97
N THR A 199 -10.51 7.41 8.26
CA THR A 199 -9.82 6.21 8.74
C THR A 199 -8.34 6.45 9.04
N PHE A 200 -7.70 7.37 8.30
CA PHE A 200 -6.27 7.64 8.41
C PHE A 200 -5.94 8.85 9.27
N PHE A 201 -6.82 9.85 9.31
CA PHE A 201 -6.54 11.12 9.97
C PHE A 201 -7.59 11.53 11.01
N GLY A 202 -8.69 10.81 11.11
CA GLY A 202 -9.71 11.05 12.14
C GLY A 202 -9.26 10.60 13.53
N ASP A 203 -10.11 10.83 14.51
CA ASP A 203 -9.83 10.46 15.89
C ASP A 203 -9.57 8.94 16.04
N GLY A 204 -8.57 8.61 16.85
CA GLY A 204 -8.20 7.22 17.08
C GLY A 204 -7.54 6.51 15.88
N ASN A 205 -7.01 7.25 14.93
CA ASN A 205 -6.28 6.71 13.79
C ASN A 205 -5.06 5.86 14.24
N LEU A 206 -4.59 4.98 13.36
CA LEU A 206 -3.53 4.02 13.69
C LEU A 206 -2.18 4.70 13.98
N ALA A 207 -1.91 5.86 13.42
CA ALA A 207 -0.65 6.57 13.65
C ALA A 207 -0.64 7.41 14.95
N ASN A 208 -1.75 7.52 15.67
CA ASN A 208 -1.93 8.51 16.75
C ASN A 208 -1.52 9.92 16.29
N PHE A 209 -1.70 10.21 15.01
CA PHE A 209 -1.31 11.46 14.39
C PHE A 209 -2.43 12.49 14.49
N SER A 210 -2.05 13.71 14.81
CA SER A 210 -2.94 14.86 14.79
C SER A 210 -2.21 16.09 14.26
N ASN A 211 -2.88 16.85 13.40
CA ASN A 211 -2.39 18.11 12.87
C ASN A 211 -3.59 19.07 12.76
N GLU A 212 -3.51 20.22 13.40
CA GLU A 212 -4.65 21.17 13.50
C GLU A 212 -5.12 21.67 12.13
N GLU A 213 -4.20 21.98 11.22
CA GLU A 213 -4.54 22.42 9.87
C GLU A 213 -5.24 21.31 9.10
N LEU A 214 -4.70 20.08 9.16
CA LEU A 214 -5.30 18.91 8.52
C LEU A 214 -6.72 18.66 9.04
N ASN A 215 -6.90 18.69 10.34
CA ASN A 215 -8.22 18.48 10.97
C ASN A 215 -9.24 19.55 10.53
N SER A 216 -8.80 20.82 10.42
CA SER A 216 -9.65 21.89 9.88
C SER A 216 -10.06 21.61 8.44
N ILE A 217 -9.10 21.29 7.58
CA ILE A 217 -9.37 20.99 6.17
C ILE A 217 -10.30 19.76 6.02
N MET A 218 -10.07 18.71 6.80
CA MET A 218 -10.92 17.51 6.82
C MET A 218 -12.38 17.81 7.16
N ASN A 219 -12.63 18.80 8.02
CA ASN A 219 -13.99 19.25 8.33
C ASN A 219 -14.57 20.13 7.22
N GLU A 220 -13.78 20.98 6.60
CA GLU A 220 -14.22 21.85 5.51
C GLU A 220 -14.64 21.05 4.26
N VAL A 221 -13.86 20.04 3.86
CA VAL A 221 -14.11 19.25 2.63
C VAL A 221 -15.46 18.54 2.64
N LYS A 222 -16.02 18.26 3.81
CA LYS A 222 -17.35 17.62 3.95
C LYS A 222 -18.49 18.46 3.34
N ASN A 223 -18.31 19.78 3.20
CA ASN A 223 -19.31 20.71 2.75
C ASN A 223 -18.96 21.39 1.41
N ILE A 224 -17.85 21.01 0.79
CA ILE A 224 -17.40 21.60 -0.48
C ILE A 224 -18.05 20.85 -1.64
N THR A 225 -18.74 21.59 -2.51
CA THR A 225 -19.37 21.07 -3.74
C THR A 225 -18.66 21.52 -5.02
N LYS A 226 -17.74 22.49 -4.94
CA LYS A 226 -16.98 22.99 -6.07
C LYS A 226 -15.71 22.16 -6.26
N GLU A 227 -15.55 21.55 -7.42
CA GLU A 227 -14.45 20.65 -7.75
C GLU A 227 -13.07 21.31 -7.57
N ASP A 228 -12.86 22.52 -8.10
CA ASP A 228 -11.56 23.21 -8.00
C ASP A 228 -11.18 23.48 -6.54
N LEU A 229 -12.13 23.91 -5.71
CA LEU A 229 -11.89 24.15 -4.29
C LEU A 229 -11.61 22.83 -3.55
N LEU A 230 -12.34 21.78 -3.90
CA LEU A 230 -12.12 20.46 -3.32
C LEU A 230 -10.71 19.96 -3.66
N LYS A 231 -10.29 20.10 -4.92
CA LYS A 231 -8.95 19.75 -5.37
C LYS A 231 -7.85 20.52 -4.63
N GLU A 232 -8.03 21.84 -4.45
CA GLU A 232 -7.11 22.67 -3.67
C GLU A 232 -6.93 22.13 -2.24
N LYS A 233 -8.03 21.82 -1.56
CA LYS A 233 -8.01 21.31 -0.19
C LYS A 233 -7.31 19.94 -0.11
N TYR A 234 -7.63 19.00 -1.01
CA TYR A 234 -6.96 17.70 -1.05
C TYR A 234 -5.48 17.81 -1.41
N THR A 235 -5.11 18.76 -2.27
CA THR A 235 -3.70 19.06 -2.54
C THR A 235 -2.98 19.51 -1.27
N ARG A 236 -3.62 20.34 -0.44
CA ARG A 236 -3.05 20.76 0.84
C ARG A 236 -2.95 19.60 1.84
N ILE A 237 -3.96 18.75 1.95
CA ILE A 237 -3.91 17.52 2.76
C ILE A 237 -2.71 16.66 2.32
N ARG A 238 -2.53 16.50 1.01
CA ARG A 238 -1.42 15.72 0.45
C ARG A 238 -0.05 16.32 0.80
N GLN A 239 0.09 17.65 0.77
CA GLN A 239 1.33 18.32 1.16
C GLN A 239 1.67 18.08 2.64
N ILE A 240 0.67 18.19 3.52
CA ILE A 240 0.85 17.90 4.96
C ILE A 240 1.27 16.44 5.15
N TYR A 241 0.60 15.50 4.47
CA TYR A 241 0.97 14.10 4.53
C TYR A 241 2.41 13.85 4.05
N ASN A 242 2.82 14.45 2.94
CA ASN A 242 4.16 14.31 2.37
C ASN A 242 5.26 14.82 3.31
N ASP A 243 4.98 15.87 4.07
CA ASP A 243 5.89 16.44 5.04
C ASP A 243 5.95 15.59 6.33
N GLU A 244 4.80 15.20 6.84
CA GLU A 244 4.67 14.54 8.13
C GLU A 244 4.88 13.02 8.11
N ILE A 245 4.52 12.35 7.04
CA ILE A 245 4.63 10.89 6.83
C ILE A 245 4.19 10.07 8.07
N PRO A 246 2.95 10.21 8.57
CA PRO A 246 2.47 9.40 9.69
C PRO A 246 2.21 7.93 9.29
N TYR A 247 2.13 7.69 8.00
CA TYR A 247 2.02 6.38 7.37
C TYR A 247 3.02 6.26 6.24
N ILE A 248 3.52 5.06 6.01
CA ILE A 248 4.34 4.75 4.85
C ILE A 248 3.56 3.81 3.96
N GLY A 249 2.99 4.35 2.88
CA GLY A 249 2.34 3.55 1.85
C GLY A 249 3.36 2.65 1.15
N LEU A 250 2.96 1.41 0.89
CA LEU A 250 3.83 0.42 0.29
C LEU A 250 3.38 0.10 -1.14
N PHE A 251 2.25 -0.57 -1.29
CA PHE A 251 1.77 -1.03 -2.59
C PHE A 251 0.29 -1.34 -2.57
N SER A 252 -0.27 -1.47 -3.77
CA SER A 252 -1.61 -2.00 -3.99
C SER A 252 -1.60 -3.06 -5.09
N ASN A 253 -2.64 -3.90 -5.07
CA ASN A 253 -2.79 -5.00 -6.01
C ASN A 253 -3.25 -4.52 -7.39
N TYR A 254 -3.09 -5.41 -8.38
CA TYR A 254 -3.87 -5.39 -9.60
C TYR A 254 -5.05 -6.35 -9.49
N TYR A 255 -6.10 -6.05 -10.23
CA TYR A 255 -7.20 -6.94 -10.52
C TYR A 255 -7.09 -7.40 -11.95
N GLU A 256 -7.13 -8.71 -12.18
CA GLU A 256 -7.12 -9.29 -13.51
C GLU A 256 -8.53 -9.71 -13.91
N VAL A 257 -8.90 -9.36 -15.13
CA VAL A 257 -10.09 -9.88 -15.82
C VAL A 257 -9.60 -10.82 -16.90
N ALA A 258 -9.82 -12.11 -16.71
CA ALA A 258 -9.48 -13.13 -17.70
C ALA A 258 -10.74 -13.61 -18.39
N SER A 259 -10.75 -13.57 -19.73
CA SER A 259 -11.85 -14.04 -20.55
C SER A 259 -11.41 -15.17 -21.47
N ASN A 260 -12.32 -16.12 -21.71
CA ASN A 260 -12.11 -17.15 -22.71
C ASN A 260 -11.84 -16.47 -24.06
N TRP A 261 -10.87 -17.00 -24.82
CA TRP A 261 -10.46 -16.42 -26.10
C TRP A 261 -11.60 -16.36 -27.15
N THR A 262 -12.64 -17.16 -27.00
CA THR A 262 -13.85 -17.10 -27.85
C THR A 262 -14.75 -15.91 -27.53
N LEU A 263 -14.60 -15.30 -26.33
CA LEU A 263 -15.35 -14.10 -25.95
C LEU A 263 -14.68 -12.89 -26.59
N LYS A 264 -15.40 -12.20 -27.45
CA LYS A 264 -14.95 -11.05 -28.22
C LYS A 264 -15.71 -9.79 -27.83
N GLY A 265 -15.20 -8.67 -28.28
CA GLY A 265 -15.69 -7.34 -27.95
C GLY A 265 -14.74 -6.62 -27.02
N SER A 266 -15.07 -5.39 -26.65
CA SER A 266 -14.27 -4.62 -25.69
C SER A 266 -14.59 -5.08 -24.28
N ILE A 267 -13.73 -5.91 -23.71
CA ILE A 267 -13.84 -6.39 -22.33
C ILE A 267 -12.88 -5.52 -21.49
N PRO A 268 -13.36 -4.41 -20.92
CA PRO A 268 -12.51 -3.53 -20.14
C PRO A 268 -12.18 -4.18 -18.80
N ALA A 269 -10.96 -3.98 -18.35
CA ALA A 269 -10.62 -4.30 -16.99
C ALA A 269 -11.24 -3.26 -16.04
N ASN A 270 -12.30 -3.70 -15.35
CA ASN A 270 -12.99 -2.85 -14.38
C ASN A 270 -13.41 -3.71 -13.18
N TRP A 271 -12.82 -3.43 -12.02
CA TRP A 271 -13.04 -4.24 -10.83
C TRP A 271 -14.42 -4.02 -10.17
N TYR A 272 -15.10 -2.89 -10.41
CA TYR A 272 -16.41 -2.58 -9.82
C TYR A 272 -17.58 -2.94 -10.75
N ASN A 273 -17.35 -3.06 -12.06
CA ASN A 273 -18.34 -3.50 -13.02
C ASN A 273 -17.69 -4.26 -14.18
N ILE A 274 -17.47 -5.56 -13.96
CA ILE A 274 -16.88 -6.44 -14.98
C ILE A 274 -17.75 -6.63 -16.22
N PHE A 275 -19.01 -6.25 -16.15
CA PHE A 275 -19.99 -6.37 -17.24
C PHE A 275 -20.22 -5.05 -17.99
N ILE A 276 -19.39 -4.05 -17.75
CA ILE A 276 -19.49 -2.80 -18.51
C ILE A 276 -19.33 -3.09 -20.01
N ASN A 277 -20.20 -2.53 -20.86
CA ASN A 277 -20.26 -2.77 -22.30
C ASN A 277 -20.59 -4.23 -22.70
N ILE A 278 -21.26 -4.99 -21.83
CA ILE A 278 -21.65 -6.39 -22.12
C ILE A 278 -22.53 -6.50 -23.38
N ASP A 279 -23.26 -5.45 -23.74
CA ASP A 279 -24.04 -5.30 -24.96
C ASP A 279 -23.20 -5.41 -26.24
N ASN A 280 -21.89 -5.16 -26.16
CA ASN A 280 -20.95 -5.26 -27.25
C ASN A 280 -20.16 -6.59 -27.24
N TRP A 281 -20.46 -7.50 -26.32
CA TRP A 281 -19.77 -8.77 -26.25
C TRP A 281 -20.46 -9.84 -27.06
N TYR A 282 -19.68 -10.68 -27.71
CA TYR A 282 -20.21 -11.82 -28.47
C TYR A 282 -19.23 -13.00 -28.44
N LYS A 283 -19.76 -14.22 -28.69
CA LYS A 283 -18.93 -15.40 -28.84
C LYS A 283 -18.65 -15.69 -30.29
N ASN A 284 -17.37 -15.83 -30.64
CA ASN A 284 -16.99 -16.31 -31.97
C ASN A 284 -16.58 -17.79 -31.86
N TRP A 285 -17.48 -18.67 -32.31
CA TRP A 285 -17.26 -20.12 -32.30
C TRP A 285 -16.50 -20.62 -33.54
N LEU A 286 -16.42 -19.85 -34.63
CA LEU A 286 -15.86 -20.27 -35.91
C LEU A 286 -14.33 -20.29 -35.92
N GLU A 287 -13.66 -19.48 -35.13
CA GLU A 287 -12.20 -19.51 -35.01
C GLU A 287 -11.65 -20.81 -34.37
N ASN A 288 -12.52 -21.64 -33.79
CA ASN A 288 -12.12 -22.93 -33.20
C ASN A 288 -11.78 -24.01 -34.24
N TYR A 289 -12.29 -23.93 -35.42
CA TYR A 289 -12.07 -24.96 -36.43
C TYR A 289 -10.77 -24.81 -37.18
N GLU A 290 -10.22 -23.60 -37.28
CA GLU A 290 -8.97 -23.35 -38.02
C GLU A 290 -7.69 -23.57 -37.21
N LYS A 291 -7.78 -23.66 -35.88
CA LYS A 291 -6.61 -23.91 -35.00
C LYS A 291 -6.42 -25.35 -34.55
N ILE A 292 -7.37 -26.25 -34.87
CA ILE A 292 -7.34 -27.67 -34.50
C ILE A 292 -7.07 -28.53 -35.76
N SER A 293 -7.07 -27.96 -36.92
CA SER A 293 -6.64 -28.55 -38.19
C SER A 293 -5.21 -28.12 -38.49
#